data_c688bfa13686134e3a6c5d5e3582c27f
#
_entry.id   c688bfa13686134e3a6c5d5e3582c27f
#
_cell.length_a   1.000
_cell.length_b   1.000
_cell.length_c   1.000
_cell.angle_alpha   90.00
_cell.angle_beta   90.00
_cell.angle_gamma   90.00
#
_symmetry.space_group_name_H-M   'P 1'
#
loop_
_entity.id
_entity.type
_entity.pdbx_description
1 polymer ?
#
loop_
_entity_poly.entity_id
_entity_poly.type
_entity_poly.pdbx_seq_one_letter_code
_entity_poly.pdbx_strand_id
1 'polypeptide(L)'
;MTEIIGVRFKSGGKQYYFDPNGQAVAPGQGVIIETSRGLEYGECTQGNTMVEDEAVVQPLRPLVRLATEKDLDTVAKNREKEARAFSICQEKIAAHGLDMKLVEVEYNFEGNKILFFFTSEGRVDFRALVKDLAGVFHARIELRQIGVRDEAKMLGGLGICGKPFCCATFLDEFQPVSIKMAKTQNLSLNPTKISGTC
;
A
#
# COMPACT_ATOMS: atom_id res chain seq x y z
N MET A 1 22.57 18.00 11.30
CA MET A 1 22.22 16.62 11.73
C MET A 1 20.78 16.63 12.22
N THR A 2 19.93 15.79 11.67
CA THR A 2 18.51 15.69 12.01
C THR A 2 18.24 14.33 12.65
N GLU A 3 17.46 14.32 13.74
CA GLU A 3 17.00 13.08 14.36
C GLU A 3 15.81 12.52 13.59
N ILE A 4 15.85 11.22 13.29
CA ILE A 4 14.81 10.53 12.54
C ILE A 4 14.41 9.22 13.19
N ILE A 5 13.21 8.75 12.83
CA ILE A 5 12.77 7.36 13.00
C ILE A 5 12.38 6.78 11.64
N GLY A 6 12.64 5.49 11.44
CA GLY A 6 12.18 4.77 10.25
C GLY A 6 10.85 4.06 10.55
N VAL A 7 9.83 4.31 9.73
CA VAL A 7 8.49 3.74 9.90
C VAL A 7 8.03 3.05 8.62
N ARG A 8 7.35 1.93 8.78
CA ARG A 8 6.73 1.16 7.72
C ARG A 8 5.24 1.02 7.98
N PHE A 9 4.42 1.34 6.99
CA PHE A 9 2.96 1.27 7.11
C PHE A 9 2.39 -0.12 6.77
N LYS A 10 3.11 -0.92 5.98
CA LYS A 10 2.73 -2.29 5.61
C LYS A 10 3.93 -3.22 5.73
N SER A 11 3.71 -4.49 6.08
CA SER A 11 4.75 -5.50 6.03
C SER A 11 5.27 -5.66 4.59
N GLY A 12 6.59 -5.57 4.41
CA GLY A 12 7.21 -5.60 3.08
C GLY A 12 7.14 -4.29 2.28
N GLY A 13 6.52 -3.23 2.83
CA GLY A 13 6.47 -1.91 2.21
C GLY A 13 7.75 -1.09 2.38
N LYS A 14 7.84 0.03 1.65
CA LYS A 14 8.93 1.00 1.77
C LYS A 14 8.99 1.59 3.19
N GLN A 15 10.21 1.78 3.69
CA GLN A 15 10.47 2.53 4.91
C GLN A 15 10.47 4.03 4.60
N TYR A 16 9.83 4.80 5.47
CA TYR A 16 9.79 6.26 5.41
C TYR A 16 10.38 6.84 6.67
N TYR A 17 10.97 8.04 6.56
CA TYR A 17 11.59 8.72 7.68
C TYR A 17 10.71 9.84 8.20
N PHE A 18 10.65 9.95 9.52
CA PHE A 18 9.82 10.93 10.23
C PHE A 18 10.61 11.56 11.38
N ASP A 19 10.21 12.75 11.79
CA ASP A 19 10.72 13.41 12.99
C ASP A 19 10.12 12.73 14.23
N PRO A 20 10.92 12.21 15.15
CA PRO A 20 10.42 11.60 16.40
C PRO A 20 9.69 12.59 17.32
N ASN A 21 9.78 13.90 17.05
CA ASN A 21 9.13 14.95 17.86
C ASN A 21 9.45 14.86 19.35
N GLY A 22 10.73 14.61 19.67
CA GLY A 22 11.21 14.47 21.05
C GLY A 22 10.78 13.19 21.77
N GLN A 23 10.17 12.24 21.09
CA GLN A 23 9.77 10.96 21.67
C GLN A 23 10.84 9.88 21.41
N ALA A 24 11.11 9.04 22.39
CA ALA A 24 11.96 7.86 22.21
C ALA A 24 11.11 6.72 21.63
N VAL A 25 11.50 6.22 20.49
CA VAL A 25 10.79 5.15 19.76
C VAL A 25 11.74 3.99 19.50
N ALA A 26 11.36 2.79 19.93
CA ALA A 26 12.12 1.58 19.69
C ALA A 26 11.62 0.84 18.44
N PRO A 27 12.48 0.07 17.75
CA PRO A 27 12.05 -0.81 16.68
C PRO A 27 10.96 -1.78 17.15
N GLY A 28 9.94 -2.02 16.31
CA GLY A 28 8.77 -2.85 16.62
C GLY A 28 7.63 -2.10 17.33
N GLN A 29 7.84 -0.87 17.78
CA GLN A 29 6.75 -0.09 18.36
C GLN A 29 5.81 0.47 17.30
N GLY A 30 4.51 0.40 17.60
CA GLY A 30 3.48 1.05 16.80
C GLY A 30 3.49 2.56 17.01
N VAL A 31 3.32 3.30 15.93
CA VAL A 31 3.31 4.76 15.91
C VAL A 31 2.13 5.30 15.11
N ILE A 32 1.62 6.46 15.50
CA ILE A 32 0.59 7.20 14.79
C ILE A 32 1.23 8.43 14.16
N ILE A 33 1.09 8.55 12.84
CA ILE A 33 1.69 9.62 12.06
C ILE A 33 0.61 10.31 11.23
N GLU A 34 0.70 11.62 11.13
CA GLU A 34 -0.15 12.39 10.23
C GLU A 34 0.48 12.44 8.83
N THR A 35 -0.23 11.87 7.85
CA THR A 35 0.17 11.87 6.44
C THR A 35 -0.77 12.76 5.61
N SER A 36 -0.52 12.86 4.31
CA SER A 36 -1.46 13.52 3.39
C SER A 36 -2.81 12.79 3.28
N ARG A 37 -2.91 11.58 3.81
CA ARG A 37 -4.14 10.76 3.83
C ARG A 37 -4.89 10.84 5.15
N GLY A 38 -4.38 11.57 6.13
CA GLY A 38 -4.86 11.64 7.51
C GLY A 38 -3.94 10.90 8.47
N LEU A 39 -4.47 10.52 9.62
CA LEU A 39 -3.74 9.70 10.59
C LEU A 39 -3.56 8.28 10.06
N GLU A 40 -2.35 7.77 10.15
CA GLU A 40 -1.99 6.41 9.75
C GLU A 40 -1.23 5.71 10.88
N TYR A 41 -1.50 4.42 11.05
CA TYR A 41 -0.72 3.55 11.91
C TYR A 41 0.47 3.00 11.14
N GLY A 42 1.64 3.04 11.75
CA GLY A 42 2.86 2.43 11.22
C GLY A 42 3.63 1.69 12.30
N GLU A 43 4.55 0.83 11.89
CA GLU A 43 5.48 0.14 12.77
C GLU A 43 6.88 0.75 12.62
N CYS A 44 7.49 1.09 13.74
CA CYS A 44 8.86 1.57 13.75
C CYS A 44 9.81 0.45 13.36
N THR A 45 10.57 0.64 12.30
CA THR A 45 11.61 -0.30 11.84
C THR A 45 13.01 0.12 12.23
N GLN A 46 13.20 1.43 12.45
CA GLN A 46 14.47 2.02 12.90
C GLN A 46 14.18 3.06 13.98
N GLY A 47 14.68 2.85 15.18
CA GLY A 47 14.55 3.78 16.28
C GLY A 47 15.29 5.10 16.06
N ASN A 48 15.23 5.99 17.05
CA ASN A 48 15.85 7.31 16.99
C ASN A 48 17.31 7.23 16.51
N THR A 49 17.60 7.90 15.43
CA THR A 49 18.92 7.89 14.78
C THR A 49 19.24 9.28 14.25
N MET A 50 20.47 9.75 14.49
CA MET A 50 20.96 11.00 13.90
C MET A 50 21.49 10.76 12.51
N VAL A 51 21.02 11.53 11.55
CA VAL A 51 21.48 11.49 10.16
C VAL A 51 21.88 12.88 9.68
N GLU A 52 22.65 12.94 8.60
CA GLU A 52 22.97 14.21 7.95
C GLU A 52 21.73 14.79 7.26
N ASP A 53 21.59 16.11 7.28
CA ASP A 53 20.42 16.81 6.75
C ASP A 53 20.20 16.52 5.25
N GLU A 54 21.29 16.23 4.53
CA GLU A 54 21.25 15.86 3.11
C GLU A 54 20.73 14.44 2.84
N ALA A 55 20.71 13.58 3.86
CA ALA A 55 20.28 12.18 3.73
C ALA A 55 18.75 12.03 3.73
N VAL A 56 18.00 13.08 4.09
CA VAL A 56 16.55 13.05 4.23
C VAL A 56 15.89 14.23 3.49
N VAL A 57 14.69 13.97 2.98
CA VAL A 57 13.90 15.00 2.31
C VAL A 57 13.19 15.85 3.36
N GLN A 58 13.58 17.11 3.45
CA GLN A 58 12.98 18.09 4.36
C GLN A 58 11.76 18.78 3.71
N PRO A 59 10.73 19.23 4.51
CA PRO A 59 10.59 19.03 5.94
C PRO A 59 10.08 17.64 6.30
N LEU A 60 10.66 17.02 7.34
CA LEU A 60 10.15 15.77 7.89
C LEU A 60 8.80 16.00 8.58
N ARG A 61 7.89 15.06 8.42
CA ARG A 61 6.63 15.08 9.16
C ARG A 61 6.85 14.56 10.57
N PRO A 62 6.23 15.21 11.58
CA PRO A 62 6.42 14.80 12.96
C PRO A 62 5.59 13.56 13.29
N LEU A 63 6.12 12.77 14.21
CA LEU A 63 5.37 11.76 14.94
C LEU A 63 4.29 12.44 15.79
N VAL A 64 3.05 11.96 15.70
CA VAL A 64 1.95 12.46 16.53
C VAL A 64 2.07 11.87 17.93
N ARG A 65 2.14 10.54 18.03
CA ARG A 65 2.29 9.80 19.30
C ARG A 65 2.61 8.33 19.07
N LEU A 66 3.02 7.66 20.11
CA LEU A 66 3.07 6.19 20.13
C LEU A 66 1.65 5.62 20.07
N ALA A 67 1.52 4.44 19.45
CA ALA A 67 0.24 3.74 19.38
C ALA A 67 -0.11 3.16 20.76
N THR A 68 -1.37 3.25 21.11
CA THR A 68 -1.97 2.67 22.32
C THR A 68 -2.60 1.30 21.98
N GLU A 69 -2.98 0.52 23.00
CA GLU A 69 -3.73 -0.72 22.83
C GLU A 69 -5.04 -0.50 22.06
N LYS A 70 -5.73 0.62 22.29
CA LYS A 70 -6.94 1.00 21.54
C LYS A 70 -6.67 1.22 20.06
N ASP A 71 -5.50 1.72 19.70
CA ASP A 71 -5.11 1.90 18.30
C ASP A 71 -4.85 0.55 17.64
N LEU A 72 -4.21 -0.39 18.34
CA LEU A 72 -4.01 -1.76 17.87
C LEU A 72 -5.35 -2.48 17.65
N ASP A 73 -6.30 -2.33 18.59
CA ASP A 73 -7.66 -2.83 18.42
C ASP A 73 -8.37 -2.22 17.21
N THR A 74 -8.16 -0.93 16.97
CA THR A 74 -8.73 -0.24 15.80
C THR A 74 -8.14 -0.80 14.51
N VAL A 75 -6.83 -1.00 14.46
CA VAL A 75 -6.15 -1.62 13.31
C VAL A 75 -6.68 -3.04 13.06
N ALA A 76 -6.80 -3.85 14.13
CA ALA A 76 -7.35 -5.21 14.01
C ALA A 76 -8.79 -5.21 13.46
N LYS A 77 -9.66 -4.37 14.01
CA LYS A 77 -11.05 -4.21 13.53
C LYS A 77 -11.11 -3.71 12.08
N ASN A 78 -10.21 -2.81 11.68
CA ASN A 78 -10.16 -2.35 10.29
C ASN A 78 -9.77 -3.48 9.35
N ARG A 79 -8.82 -4.34 9.71
CA ARG A 79 -8.46 -5.54 8.91
C ARG A 79 -9.65 -6.49 8.72
N GLU A 80 -10.44 -6.72 9.76
CA GLU A 80 -11.67 -7.53 9.64
C GLU A 80 -12.68 -6.89 8.70
N LYS A 81 -12.85 -5.55 8.80
CA LYS A 81 -13.73 -4.79 7.89
C LYS A 81 -13.22 -4.82 6.45
N GLU A 82 -11.90 -4.76 6.22
CA GLU A 82 -11.27 -4.86 4.90
C GLU A 82 -11.60 -6.20 4.24
N ALA A 83 -11.47 -7.32 4.96
CA ALA A 83 -11.82 -8.64 4.45
C ALA A 83 -13.30 -8.75 4.06
N ARG A 84 -14.20 -8.20 4.89
CA ARG A 84 -15.64 -8.17 4.56
C ARG A 84 -15.94 -7.25 3.38
N ALA A 85 -15.31 -6.08 3.33
CA ALA A 85 -15.49 -5.12 2.24
C ALA A 85 -14.96 -5.69 0.91
N PHE A 86 -13.91 -6.49 0.96
CA PHE A 86 -13.37 -7.18 -0.21
C PHE A 86 -14.42 -8.13 -0.82
N SER A 87 -15.04 -9.00 -0.01
CA SER A 87 -16.07 -9.94 -0.48
C SER A 87 -17.30 -9.21 -1.05
N ILE A 88 -17.80 -8.21 -0.33
CA ILE A 88 -18.94 -7.40 -0.78
C ILE A 88 -18.63 -6.67 -2.10
N CYS A 89 -17.42 -6.10 -2.23
CA CYS A 89 -17.04 -5.41 -3.45
C CYS A 89 -16.93 -6.38 -4.65
N GLN A 90 -16.41 -7.59 -4.45
CA GLN A 90 -16.39 -8.62 -5.50
C GLN A 90 -17.79 -8.99 -5.99
N GLU A 91 -18.74 -9.20 -5.07
CA GLU A 91 -20.14 -9.47 -5.43
C GLU A 91 -20.77 -8.32 -6.23
N LYS A 92 -20.49 -7.07 -5.82
CA LYS A 92 -20.97 -5.88 -6.51
C LYS A 92 -20.34 -5.70 -7.89
N ILE A 93 -19.05 -5.94 -8.04
CA ILE A 93 -18.35 -5.93 -9.35
C ILE A 93 -19.02 -6.94 -10.31
N ALA A 94 -19.30 -8.15 -9.83
CA ALA A 94 -19.97 -9.18 -10.61
C ALA A 94 -21.40 -8.77 -10.97
N ALA A 95 -22.17 -8.22 -10.03
CA ALA A 95 -23.53 -7.75 -10.25
C ALA A 95 -23.63 -6.60 -11.28
N HIS A 96 -22.63 -5.71 -11.30
CA HIS A 96 -22.53 -4.64 -12.27
C HIS A 96 -21.90 -5.08 -13.61
N GLY A 97 -21.43 -6.32 -13.74
CA GLY A 97 -20.80 -6.86 -14.94
C GLY A 97 -19.54 -6.10 -15.38
N LEU A 98 -18.76 -5.58 -14.41
CA LEU A 98 -17.58 -4.79 -14.69
C LEU A 98 -16.36 -5.68 -14.93
N ASP A 99 -15.61 -5.39 -16.01
CA ASP A 99 -14.35 -6.08 -16.34
C ASP A 99 -13.19 -5.45 -15.55
N MET A 100 -13.16 -5.77 -14.26
CA MET A 100 -12.13 -5.33 -13.31
C MET A 100 -11.88 -6.41 -12.26
N LYS A 101 -10.63 -6.54 -11.83
CA LYS A 101 -10.19 -7.44 -10.77
C LYS A 101 -9.84 -6.66 -9.53
N LEU A 102 -10.58 -6.89 -8.44
CA LEU A 102 -10.24 -6.33 -7.14
C LEU A 102 -8.97 -7.00 -6.60
N VAL A 103 -8.00 -6.20 -6.15
CA VAL A 103 -6.71 -6.66 -5.64
C VAL A 103 -6.62 -6.53 -4.14
N GLU A 104 -6.96 -5.35 -3.61
CA GLU A 104 -6.86 -5.06 -2.17
C GLU A 104 -7.88 -4.01 -1.76
N VAL A 105 -8.26 -4.03 -0.49
CA VAL A 105 -9.11 -3.02 0.15
C VAL A 105 -8.40 -2.50 1.39
N GLU A 106 -8.36 -1.19 1.56
CA GLU A 106 -7.75 -0.53 2.72
C GLU A 106 -8.73 0.44 3.37
N TYR A 107 -8.88 0.32 4.68
CA TYR A 107 -9.50 1.37 5.49
C TYR A 107 -8.43 2.35 5.96
N ASN A 108 -8.73 3.65 5.92
CA ASN A 108 -7.88 4.59 6.65
C ASN A 108 -8.03 4.34 8.17
N PHE A 109 -7.05 4.81 8.94
CA PHE A 109 -7.02 4.57 10.39
C PHE A 109 -8.31 5.01 11.10
N GLU A 110 -8.90 6.14 10.68
CA GLU A 110 -10.15 6.68 11.24
C GLU A 110 -11.42 5.91 10.82
N GLY A 111 -11.33 5.04 9.81
CA GLY A 111 -12.45 4.23 9.32
C GLY A 111 -13.49 4.99 8.49
N ASN A 112 -13.24 6.24 8.13
CA ASN A 112 -14.18 7.11 7.38
C ASN A 112 -13.97 7.07 5.86
N LYS A 113 -12.89 6.42 5.40
CA LYS A 113 -12.52 6.32 3.99
C LYS A 113 -12.05 4.92 3.66
N ILE A 114 -12.49 4.40 2.51
CA ILE A 114 -12.11 3.08 2.01
C ILE A 114 -11.52 3.22 0.62
N LEU A 115 -10.32 2.66 0.43
CA LEU A 115 -9.65 2.56 -0.86
C LEU A 115 -9.78 1.15 -1.39
N PHE A 116 -10.22 1.03 -2.64
CA PHE A 116 -10.28 -0.22 -3.37
C PHE A 116 -9.26 -0.19 -4.50
N PHE A 117 -8.29 -1.08 -4.46
CA PHE A 117 -7.28 -1.21 -5.49
C PHE A 117 -7.70 -2.29 -6.48
N PHE A 118 -7.68 -1.97 -7.75
CA PHE A 118 -8.10 -2.88 -8.80
C PHE A 118 -7.21 -2.80 -10.05
N THR A 119 -7.21 -3.88 -10.82
CA THR A 119 -6.62 -3.93 -12.16
C THR A 119 -7.72 -4.10 -13.21
N SER A 120 -7.51 -3.55 -14.39
CA SER A 120 -8.35 -3.72 -15.56
C SER A 120 -7.53 -3.50 -16.82
N GLU A 121 -7.85 -4.22 -17.89
CA GLU A 121 -7.20 -4.05 -19.20
C GLU A 121 -7.62 -2.76 -19.92
N GLY A 122 -8.78 -2.21 -19.56
CA GLY A 122 -9.35 -1.04 -20.20
C GLY A 122 -9.84 0.02 -19.21
N ARG A 123 -10.57 0.97 -19.74
CA ARG A 123 -11.25 2.00 -18.96
C ARG A 123 -12.58 1.48 -18.44
N VAL A 124 -12.75 1.46 -17.14
CA VAL A 124 -13.99 1.00 -16.49
C VAL A 124 -14.82 2.19 -16.01
N ASP A 125 -16.12 2.16 -16.27
CA ASP A 125 -17.07 3.11 -15.67
C ASP A 125 -17.62 2.53 -14.35
N PHE A 126 -17.04 2.95 -13.26
CA PHE A 126 -17.37 2.48 -11.91
C PHE A 126 -18.29 3.43 -11.12
N ARG A 127 -18.94 4.44 -11.76
CA ARG A 127 -19.79 5.42 -11.06
C ARG A 127 -20.95 4.78 -10.30
N ALA A 128 -21.60 3.79 -10.92
CA ALA A 128 -22.71 3.05 -10.29
C ALA A 128 -22.19 2.19 -9.12
N LEU A 129 -21.05 1.52 -9.29
CA LEU A 129 -20.38 0.74 -8.24
C LEU A 129 -20.02 1.61 -7.02
N VAL A 130 -19.45 2.80 -7.24
CA VAL A 130 -19.11 3.74 -6.14
C VAL A 130 -20.33 4.13 -5.35
N LYS A 131 -21.46 4.45 -6.01
CA LYS A 131 -22.71 4.78 -5.34
C LYS A 131 -23.22 3.62 -4.48
N ASP A 132 -23.18 2.41 -5.01
CA ASP A 132 -23.65 1.21 -4.34
C ASP A 132 -22.77 0.90 -3.12
N LEU A 133 -21.45 0.93 -3.28
CA LEU A 133 -20.52 0.74 -2.16
C LEU A 133 -20.66 1.83 -1.07
N ALA A 134 -20.83 3.09 -1.47
CA ALA A 134 -21.06 4.19 -0.51
C ALA A 134 -22.35 3.99 0.29
N GLY A 135 -23.42 3.46 -0.33
CA GLY A 135 -24.67 3.10 0.34
C GLY A 135 -24.52 1.97 1.35
N VAL A 136 -23.62 1.01 1.07
CA VAL A 136 -23.37 -0.15 1.95
C VAL A 136 -22.46 0.23 3.14
N PHE A 137 -21.38 0.97 2.88
CA PHE A 137 -20.35 1.21 3.89
C PHE A 137 -20.50 2.53 4.66
N HIS A 138 -21.36 3.44 4.18
CA HIS A 138 -21.54 4.78 4.75
C HIS A 138 -20.22 5.54 4.96
N ALA A 139 -19.24 5.32 4.08
CA ALA A 139 -17.90 5.89 4.09
C ALA A 139 -17.54 6.46 2.71
N ARG A 140 -16.51 7.30 2.68
CA ARG A 140 -15.97 7.81 1.42
C ARG A 140 -15.26 6.69 0.66
N ILE A 141 -15.74 6.39 -0.55
CA ILE A 141 -15.20 5.36 -1.42
C ILE A 141 -14.22 5.97 -2.42
N GLU A 142 -13.02 5.43 -2.49
CA GLU A 142 -12.06 5.72 -3.55
C GLU A 142 -11.67 4.43 -4.27
N LEU A 143 -11.81 4.42 -5.58
CA LEU A 143 -11.37 3.36 -6.47
C LEU A 143 -10.06 3.79 -7.15
N ARG A 144 -9.02 2.98 -7.02
CA ARG A 144 -7.70 3.24 -7.60
C ARG A 144 -7.29 2.10 -8.51
N GLN A 145 -7.18 2.40 -9.78
CA GLN A 145 -6.60 1.46 -10.74
C GLN A 145 -5.08 1.39 -10.53
N ILE A 146 -4.56 0.17 -10.46
CA ILE A 146 -3.13 -0.11 -10.32
C ILE A 146 -2.63 -0.91 -11.52
N GLY A 147 -1.32 -0.85 -11.76
CA GLY A 147 -0.67 -1.65 -12.78
C GLY A 147 -0.38 -3.08 -12.33
N VAL A 148 -0.11 -3.98 -13.29
CA VAL A 148 0.22 -5.40 -13.01
C VAL A 148 1.46 -5.58 -12.13
N ARG A 149 2.40 -4.65 -12.13
CA ARG A 149 3.57 -4.70 -11.25
C ARG A 149 3.21 -4.37 -9.80
N ASP A 150 2.35 -3.37 -9.62
CA ASP A 150 1.85 -3.00 -8.28
C ASP A 150 0.96 -4.11 -7.73
N GLU A 151 0.13 -4.74 -8.58
CA GLU A 151 -0.64 -5.92 -8.21
C GLU A 151 0.29 -7.05 -7.72
N ALA A 152 1.33 -7.38 -8.49
CA ALA A 152 2.30 -8.41 -8.10
C ALA A 152 3.03 -8.06 -6.80
N LYS A 153 3.37 -6.78 -6.58
CA LYS A 153 3.99 -6.31 -5.34
C LYS A 153 3.04 -6.45 -4.14
N MET A 154 1.77 -6.15 -4.31
CA MET A 154 0.75 -6.21 -3.26
C MET A 154 0.40 -7.65 -2.88
N LEU A 155 0.17 -8.50 -3.88
CA LEU A 155 -0.19 -9.91 -3.66
C LEU A 155 1.01 -10.77 -3.24
N GLY A 156 2.22 -10.37 -3.62
CA GLY A 156 3.41 -11.20 -3.44
C GLY A 156 3.37 -12.47 -4.29
N GLY A 157 4.18 -13.44 -3.91
CA GLY A 157 4.25 -14.74 -4.58
C GLY A 157 5.68 -15.19 -4.84
N LEU A 158 5.85 -16.30 -5.55
CA LEU A 158 7.14 -16.84 -5.94
C LEU A 158 7.43 -16.54 -7.41
N GLY A 159 8.65 -16.08 -7.67
CA GLY A 159 9.16 -15.91 -9.03
C GLY A 159 9.50 -17.25 -9.69
N ILE A 160 9.83 -17.20 -10.98
CA ILE A 160 10.30 -18.37 -11.74
C ILE A 160 11.60 -18.96 -11.17
N CYS A 161 12.32 -18.20 -10.36
CA CYS A 161 13.54 -18.64 -9.64
C CYS A 161 13.24 -19.36 -8.32
N GLY A 162 11.96 -19.55 -7.94
CA GLY A 162 11.52 -20.18 -6.70
C GLY A 162 11.67 -19.31 -5.44
N LYS A 163 12.10 -18.05 -5.58
CA LYS A 163 12.22 -17.10 -4.46
C LYS A 163 11.02 -16.16 -4.42
N PRO A 164 10.69 -15.56 -3.26
CA PRO A 164 9.68 -14.51 -3.17
C PRO A 164 9.96 -13.36 -4.16
N PHE A 165 8.91 -12.73 -4.66
CA PHE A 165 9.06 -11.61 -5.60
C PHE A 165 9.97 -10.53 -5.03
N CYS A 166 10.99 -10.13 -5.81
CA CYS A 166 11.92 -9.08 -5.43
C CYS A 166 11.20 -7.77 -5.13
N CYS A 167 10.15 -7.45 -5.90
CA CYS A 167 9.34 -6.24 -5.71
C CYS A 167 8.52 -6.26 -4.41
N ALA A 168 8.21 -7.43 -3.86
CA ALA A 168 7.51 -7.56 -2.58
C ALA A 168 8.45 -7.62 -1.38
N THR A 169 9.77 -7.81 -1.61
CA THR A 169 10.76 -8.00 -0.53
C THR A 169 11.72 -6.83 -0.38
N PHE A 170 12.58 -6.56 -1.35
CA PHE A 170 13.68 -5.60 -1.22
C PHE A 170 13.78 -4.58 -2.36
N LEU A 171 13.09 -4.80 -3.50
CA LEU A 171 13.15 -3.91 -4.65
C LEU A 171 12.04 -2.85 -4.55
N ASP A 172 12.38 -1.68 -4.05
CA ASP A 172 11.40 -0.59 -3.86
C ASP A 172 11.04 0.14 -5.15
N GLU A 173 12.00 0.28 -6.07
CA GLU A 173 11.83 1.01 -7.33
C GLU A 173 12.00 0.09 -8.54
N PHE A 174 11.12 0.31 -9.54
CA PHE A 174 11.19 -0.43 -10.79
C PHE A 174 12.03 0.31 -11.82
N GLN A 175 13.06 -0.36 -12.32
CA GLN A 175 13.79 0.12 -13.48
C GLN A 175 12.94 -0.09 -14.75
N PRO A 176 12.88 0.89 -15.67
CA PRO A 176 12.16 0.73 -16.92
C PRO A 176 12.82 -0.36 -17.78
N VAL A 177 12.00 -1.27 -18.31
CA VAL A 177 12.48 -2.31 -19.24
C VAL A 177 12.34 -1.82 -20.67
N SER A 178 13.47 -1.74 -21.40
CA SER A 178 13.44 -1.38 -22.81
C SER A 178 13.07 -2.58 -23.70
N ILE A 179 12.51 -2.29 -24.88
CA ILE A 179 12.21 -3.31 -25.89
C ILE A 179 13.48 -4.09 -26.29
N LYS A 180 14.64 -3.43 -26.30
CA LYS A 180 15.93 -4.06 -26.60
C LYS A 180 16.27 -5.11 -25.54
N MET A 181 16.11 -4.80 -24.25
CA MET A 181 16.33 -5.75 -23.15
C MET A 181 15.41 -6.97 -23.27
N ALA A 182 14.13 -6.75 -23.54
CA ALA A 182 13.17 -7.84 -23.72
C ALA A 182 13.54 -8.75 -24.90
N LYS A 183 13.88 -8.18 -26.04
CA LYS A 183 14.33 -8.94 -27.24
C LYS A 183 15.61 -9.74 -26.98
N THR A 184 16.60 -9.16 -26.31
CA THR A 184 17.88 -9.85 -26.00
C THR A 184 17.66 -11.08 -25.13
N GLN A 185 16.63 -11.07 -24.29
CA GLN A 185 16.29 -12.18 -23.39
C GLN A 185 15.16 -13.08 -23.94
N ASN A 186 14.76 -12.91 -25.20
CA ASN A 186 13.65 -13.64 -25.84
C ASN A 186 12.32 -13.57 -25.05
N LEU A 187 12.08 -12.44 -24.36
CA LEU A 187 10.86 -12.21 -23.64
C LEU A 187 9.73 -11.73 -24.55
N SER A 188 8.51 -11.99 -24.18
CA SER A 188 7.34 -11.43 -24.84
C SER A 188 7.37 -9.91 -24.82
N LEU A 189 7.00 -9.25 -25.91
CA LEU A 189 6.87 -7.78 -25.95
C LEU A 189 5.56 -7.28 -25.33
N ASN A 190 4.66 -8.19 -24.96
CA ASN A 190 3.42 -7.82 -24.28
C ASN A 190 3.71 -7.53 -22.81
N PRO A 191 3.48 -6.29 -22.32
CA PRO A 191 3.74 -5.91 -20.94
C PRO A 191 3.04 -6.80 -19.91
N THR A 192 1.83 -7.28 -20.18
CA THR A 192 1.07 -8.15 -19.27
C THR A 192 1.71 -9.52 -19.07
N LYS A 193 2.51 -9.98 -20.06
CA LYS A 193 3.21 -11.28 -20.00
C LYS A 193 4.59 -11.22 -19.35
N ILE A 194 5.22 -10.03 -19.32
CA ILE A 194 6.55 -9.84 -18.73
C ILE A 194 6.55 -9.09 -17.39
N SER A 195 5.46 -8.42 -17.07
CA SER A 195 5.30 -7.72 -15.79
C SER A 195 4.54 -8.60 -14.80
N GLY A 196 4.91 -8.55 -13.53
CA GLY A 196 4.25 -9.32 -12.48
C GLY A 196 4.77 -10.75 -12.27
N THR A 197 5.77 -11.17 -13.02
CA THR A 197 6.42 -12.49 -12.85
C THR A 197 7.90 -12.39 -12.49
N CYS A 198 8.36 -11.24 -12.04
CA CYS A 198 9.76 -10.85 -11.88
C CYS A 198 10.42 -10.46 -13.20
#